data_6f024e13d40e61a0bd85d2c90d6e687b
#
_entry.id   6f024e13d40e61a0bd85d2c90d6e687b
#
_cell.length_a   1.000
_cell.length_b   1.000
_cell.length_c   1.000
_cell.angle_alpha   90.00
_cell.angle_beta   90.00
_cell.angle_gamma   90.00
#
_symmetry.space_group_name_H-M   'P 1'
#
loop_
_entity.id
_entity.type
_entity.pdbx_description
1 polymer ?
#
loop_
_entity_poly.entity_id
_entity_poly.type
_entity_poly.pdbx_seq_one_letter_code
_entity_poly.pdbx_strand_id
1 'polypeptide(L)'
;MRRNLPVDTTQCRILHCRSSTLLRVCCPEKWVQFNGKCYYFSTDKMDWKSSRASCVSMGADLVIIKSEAEQRFLLNEAKAHAGNRYWIGLTDAVTEGAWLWVDGTPLNDKAKYWYGKEPDDWKEDEDSSGQDCADLLYMSDTLKVWSDQSCTQPPNRRICETMAVIIHI
;
A
#
# COMPACT_ATOMS: atom_id res chain seq x y z
N MET A 1 15.85 1.77 -17.37
CA MET A 1 15.59 0.34 -17.65
C MET A 1 14.71 -0.21 -16.53
N ARG A 2 13.45 -0.54 -16.82
CA ARG A 2 12.57 -1.23 -15.84
C ARG A 2 13.11 -2.65 -15.69
N ARG A 3 13.60 -3.00 -14.50
CA ARG A 3 13.91 -4.40 -14.20
C ARG A 3 12.59 -5.11 -14.02
N ASN A 4 12.18 -5.90 -15.01
CA ASN A 4 11.06 -6.80 -14.86
C ASN A 4 11.44 -7.83 -13.78
N LEU A 5 10.73 -7.83 -12.65
CA LEU A 5 10.83 -8.90 -11.68
C LEU A 5 10.45 -10.22 -12.37
N PRO A 6 11.16 -11.31 -12.10
CA PRO A 6 10.78 -12.60 -12.64
C PRO A 6 9.38 -12.97 -12.13
N VAL A 7 8.46 -13.20 -13.06
CA VAL A 7 7.11 -13.66 -12.74
C VAL A 7 7.18 -15.16 -12.54
N ASP A 8 6.92 -15.61 -11.31
CA ASP A 8 6.75 -17.03 -11.02
C ASP A 8 5.40 -17.49 -11.58
N THR A 9 5.45 -18.29 -12.63
CA THR A 9 4.24 -18.84 -13.27
C THR A 9 3.48 -19.82 -12.38
N THR A 10 4.06 -20.27 -11.27
CA THR A 10 3.39 -21.18 -10.31
C THR A 10 2.36 -20.46 -9.43
N GLN A 11 2.45 -19.14 -9.30
CA GLN A 11 1.51 -18.32 -8.52
C GLN A 11 0.42 -17.64 -9.36
N CYS A 12 0.24 -18.06 -10.60
CA CYS A 12 -0.79 -17.53 -11.48
C CYS A 12 -2.18 -18.10 -11.15
N ARG A 13 -3.17 -17.23 -10.97
CA ARG A 13 -4.57 -17.65 -10.93
C ARG A 13 -5.13 -17.76 -12.33
N ILE A 14 -5.79 -18.88 -12.63
CA ILE A 14 -6.51 -19.06 -13.89
C ILE A 14 -7.90 -18.42 -13.73
N LEU A 15 -8.20 -17.42 -14.57
CA LEU A 15 -9.51 -16.83 -14.68
C LEU A 15 -10.23 -17.42 -15.89
N HIS A 16 -11.44 -17.98 -15.65
CA HIS A 16 -12.32 -18.40 -16.72
C HIS A 16 -13.13 -17.18 -17.18
N CYS A 17 -12.82 -16.67 -18.37
CA CYS A 17 -13.67 -15.66 -19.01
C CYS A 17 -14.83 -16.35 -19.74
N ARG A 18 -15.99 -15.64 -19.86
CA ARG A 18 -17.19 -16.13 -20.59
C ARG A 18 -16.96 -16.40 -22.09
N SER A 19 -15.85 -15.97 -22.65
CA SER A 19 -15.34 -16.42 -23.96
C SER A 19 -14.26 -17.46 -23.69
N SER A 20 -14.12 -18.46 -24.55
CA SER A 20 -13.26 -19.64 -24.46
C SER A 20 -11.73 -19.36 -24.26
N THR A 21 -11.36 -18.16 -23.85
CA THR A 21 -9.99 -17.73 -23.62
C THR A 21 -9.66 -17.84 -22.13
N LEU A 22 -8.67 -18.66 -21.78
CA LEU A 22 -8.13 -18.74 -20.42
C LEU A 22 -7.13 -17.61 -20.22
N LEU A 23 -7.29 -16.86 -19.13
CA LEU A 23 -6.35 -15.81 -18.70
C LEU A 23 -5.62 -16.28 -17.44
N ARG A 24 -4.30 -16.13 -17.42
CA ARG A 24 -3.50 -16.24 -16.20
C ARG A 24 -3.18 -14.85 -15.69
N VAL A 25 -3.47 -14.61 -14.43
CA VAL A 25 -3.10 -13.38 -13.70
C VAL A 25 -1.97 -13.74 -12.75
N CYS A 26 -0.81 -13.13 -12.95
CA CYS A 26 0.42 -13.52 -12.28
C CYS A 26 1.03 -12.37 -11.49
N CYS A 27 1.50 -12.69 -10.29
CA CYS A 27 2.30 -11.80 -9.45
C CYS A 27 3.72 -12.35 -9.26
N PRO A 28 4.71 -11.52 -8.90
CA PRO A 28 6.03 -12.00 -8.50
C PRO A 28 5.93 -12.92 -7.27
N GLU A 29 6.96 -13.75 -7.08
CA GLU A 29 7.05 -14.58 -5.88
C GLU A 29 6.95 -13.73 -4.61
N LYS A 30 6.26 -14.24 -3.58
CA LYS A 30 5.98 -13.58 -2.29
C LYS A 30 5.05 -12.36 -2.35
N TRP A 31 4.52 -12.04 -3.53
CA TRP A 31 3.48 -11.03 -3.67
C TRP A 31 2.09 -11.67 -3.65
N VAL A 32 1.14 -10.99 -3.05
CA VAL A 32 -0.25 -11.46 -2.95
C VAL A 32 -1.10 -10.79 -4.01
N GLN A 33 -1.88 -11.60 -4.73
CA GLN A 33 -2.74 -11.08 -5.80
C GLN A 33 -4.13 -10.74 -5.28
N PHE A 34 -4.61 -9.55 -5.63
CA PHE A 34 -5.99 -9.13 -5.40
C PHE A 34 -6.45 -8.20 -6.53
N ASN A 35 -7.62 -8.49 -7.11
CA ASN A 35 -8.31 -7.64 -8.09
C ASN A 35 -7.41 -7.10 -9.23
N GLY A 36 -6.58 -7.96 -9.82
CA GLY A 36 -5.68 -7.59 -10.93
C GLY A 36 -4.41 -6.85 -10.53
N LYS A 37 -4.16 -6.71 -9.26
CA LYS A 37 -2.94 -6.11 -8.69
C LYS A 37 -2.17 -7.12 -7.84
N CYS A 38 -0.91 -6.82 -7.62
CA CYS A 38 0.01 -7.56 -6.76
C CYS A 38 0.48 -6.68 -5.61
N TYR A 39 0.50 -7.21 -4.41
CA TYR A 39 0.85 -6.50 -3.18
C TYR A 39 1.99 -7.20 -2.46
N TYR A 40 2.96 -6.41 -2.01
CA TYR A 40 4.10 -6.89 -1.23
C TYR A 40 4.06 -6.29 0.19
N PHE A 41 4.07 -7.15 1.19
CA PHE A 41 4.13 -6.78 2.61
C PHE A 41 5.55 -7.00 3.11
N SER A 42 6.26 -5.92 3.41
CA SER A 42 7.65 -6.02 3.85
C SER A 42 7.78 -6.60 5.26
N THR A 43 8.93 -7.21 5.54
CA THR A 43 9.32 -7.65 6.88
C THR A 43 10.27 -6.69 7.55
N ASP A 44 11.07 -5.96 6.77
CA ASP A 44 11.97 -4.90 7.21
C ASP A 44 11.23 -3.57 7.39
N LYS A 45 11.84 -2.65 8.12
CA LYS A 45 11.27 -1.35 8.47
C LYS A 45 12.18 -0.23 7.96
N MET A 46 11.57 0.82 7.44
CA MET A 46 12.24 2.01 6.91
C MET A 46 11.39 3.24 7.20
N ASP A 47 11.96 4.45 7.01
CA ASP A 47 11.18 5.67 6.90
C ASP A 47 10.31 5.67 5.63
N TRP A 48 9.37 6.61 5.52
CA TRP A 48 8.42 6.64 4.40
C TRP A 48 9.10 6.83 3.04
N LYS A 49 10.06 7.75 2.95
CA LYS A 49 10.76 8.05 1.69
C LYS A 49 11.60 6.87 1.20
N SER A 50 12.33 6.23 2.10
CA SER A 50 13.11 5.02 1.80
C SER A 50 12.20 3.84 1.46
N SER A 51 11.05 3.71 2.12
CA SER A 51 10.02 2.72 1.82
C SER A 51 9.48 2.88 0.40
N ARG A 52 9.15 4.12 0.01
CA ARG A 52 8.72 4.41 -1.36
C ARG A 52 9.81 4.07 -2.38
N ALA A 53 11.05 4.51 -2.14
CA ALA A 53 12.17 4.21 -3.03
C ALA A 53 12.41 2.70 -3.18
N SER A 54 12.23 1.93 -2.11
CA SER A 54 12.32 0.47 -2.15
C SER A 54 11.22 -0.14 -3.03
N CYS A 55 9.96 0.30 -2.90
CA CYS A 55 8.87 -0.14 -3.78
C CYS A 55 9.18 0.19 -5.26
N VAL A 56 9.62 1.42 -5.53
CA VAL A 56 9.95 1.86 -6.91
C VAL A 56 11.10 1.03 -7.50
N SER A 57 12.09 0.64 -6.70
CA SER A 57 13.19 -0.22 -7.13
C SER A 57 12.73 -1.60 -7.60
N MET A 58 11.58 -2.06 -7.11
CA MET A 58 10.95 -3.33 -7.49
C MET A 58 9.96 -3.17 -8.68
N GLY A 59 9.86 -2.00 -9.30
CA GLY A 59 8.89 -1.73 -10.36
C GLY A 59 7.46 -1.48 -9.86
N ALA A 60 7.32 -1.09 -8.59
CA ALA A 60 6.07 -0.84 -7.90
C ALA A 60 6.04 0.58 -7.30
N ASP A 61 5.06 0.89 -6.47
CA ASP A 61 5.04 2.06 -5.59
C ASP A 61 4.35 1.69 -4.27
N LEU A 62 4.36 2.60 -3.29
CA LEU A 62 3.55 2.43 -2.09
C LEU A 62 2.07 2.32 -2.46
N VAL A 63 1.34 1.50 -1.71
CA VAL A 63 -0.06 1.17 -2.00
C VAL A 63 -0.96 2.41 -2.02
N ILE A 64 -1.86 2.45 -3.01
CA ILE A 64 -2.92 3.45 -3.15
C ILE A 64 -4.25 2.76 -2.90
N ILE A 65 -4.99 3.18 -1.88
CA ILE A 65 -6.22 2.53 -1.45
C ILE A 65 -7.43 3.30 -1.96
N LYS A 66 -8.12 2.77 -2.96
CA LYS A 66 -9.24 3.45 -3.65
C LYS A 66 -10.62 2.87 -3.34
N SER A 67 -10.70 1.75 -2.62
CA SER A 67 -11.97 1.08 -2.33
C SER A 67 -11.97 0.40 -0.96
N GLU A 68 -13.16 0.19 -0.43
CA GLU A 68 -13.36 -0.57 0.80
C GLU A 68 -12.90 -2.03 0.66
N ALA A 69 -13.15 -2.64 -0.50
CA ALA A 69 -12.73 -4.02 -0.78
C ALA A 69 -11.19 -4.15 -0.69
N GLU A 70 -10.46 -3.17 -1.23
CA GLU A 70 -9.00 -3.11 -1.13
C GLU A 70 -8.54 -2.91 0.32
N GLN A 71 -9.16 -1.98 1.06
CA GLN A 71 -8.86 -1.76 2.48
C GLN A 71 -9.06 -3.04 3.31
N ARG A 72 -10.18 -3.75 3.12
CA ARG A 72 -10.45 -5.03 3.81
C ARG A 72 -9.41 -6.09 3.46
N PHE A 73 -9.06 -6.21 2.20
CA PHE A 73 -8.03 -7.14 1.74
C PHE A 73 -6.69 -6.86 2.43
N LEU A 74 -6.25 -5.59 2.42
CA LEU A 74 -4.97 -5.20 3.03
C LEU A 74 -4.94 -5.47 4.54
N LEU A 75 -6.03 -5.25 5.25
CA LEU A 75 -6.13 -5.55 6.68
C LEU A 75 -6.04 -7.04 6.97
N ASN A 76 -6.71 -7.88 6.17
CA ASN A 76 -6.64 -9.32 6.31
C ASN A 76 -5.22 -9.85 6.07
N GLU A 77 -4.54 -9.32 5.05
CA GLU A 77 -3.15 -9.69 4.74
C GLU A 77 -2.17 -9.16 5.79
N ALA A 78 -2.35 -7.93 6.29
CA ALA A 78 -1.52 -7.38 7.36
C ALA A 78 -1.57 -8.26 8.62
N LYS A 79 -2.75 -8.78 8.97
CA LYS A 79 -2.93 -9.74 10.04
C LYS A 79 -2.15 -11.03 9.77
N ALA A 80 -2.26 -11.59 8.57
CA ALA A 80 -1.59 -12.84 8.19
C ALA A 80 -0.06 -12.71 8.20
N HIS A 81 0.47 -11.53 7.87
CA HIS A 81 1.90 -11.25 7.86
C HIS A 81 2.48 -10.84 9.22
N ALA A 82 1.69 -10.94 10.30
CA ALA A 82 2.09 -10.60 11.67
C ALA A 82 2.70 -9.19 11.82
N GLY A 83 2.40 -8.30 10.89
CA GLY A 83 2.73 -6.88 10.96
C GLY A 83 1.56 -6.09 11.51
N ASN A 84 1.85 -5.07 12.29
CA ASN A 84 0.82 -4.23 12.85
C ASN A 84 0.79 -2.82 12.26
N ARG A 85 1.88 -2.36 11.63
CA ARG A 85 2.00 -1.00 11.12
C ARG A 85 2.76 -0.97 9.78
N TYR A 86 2.15 -0.35 8.77
CA TYR A 86 2.65 -0.32 7.39
C TYR A 86 2.48 1.06 6.78
N TRP A 87 3.56 1.61 6.19
CA TRP A 87 3.46 2.77 5.33
C TRP A 87 2.56 2.50 4.12
N ILE A 88 1.69 3.47 3.82
CA ILE A 88 0.88 3.51 2.60
C ILE A 88 1.29 4.73 1.76
N GLY A 89 0.86 4.78 0.51
CA GLY A 89 1.27 5.81 -0.44
C GLY A 89 0.52 7.13 -0.33
N LEU A 90 0.28 7.62 0.88
CA LEU A 90 -0.51 8.83 1.16
C LEU A 90 0.32 9.81 1.98
N THR A 91 0.36 11.08 1.54
CA THR A 91 1.13 12.14 2.20
C THR A 91 0.53 13.52 1.93
N ASP A 92 0.69 14.47 2.85
CA ASP A 92 0.39 15.88 2.67
C ASP A 92 1.62 16.79 2.82
N ALA A 93 2.81 16.21 2.70
CA ALA A 93 4.09 16.92 2.80
C ALA A 93 4.25 18.07 1.80
N VAL A 94 3.51 18.10 0.68
CA VAL A 94 3.53 19.20 -0.30
C VAL A 94 2.73 20.38 0.20
N THR A 95 1.54 20.14 0.72
CA THR A 95 0.64 21.16 1.28
C THR A 95 -0.13 20.56 2.42
N GLU A 96 0.09 21.09 3.62
CA GLU A 96 -0.57 20.66 4.87
C GLU A 96 -2.08 20.56 4.72
N GLY A 97 -2.64 19.43 5.12
CA GLY A 97 -4.06 19.11 5.03
C GLY A 97 -4.54 18.69 3.63
N ALA A 98 -3.70 18.82 2.60
CA ALA A 98 -4.01 18.40 1.25
C ALA A 98 -3.37 17.03 0.96
N TRP A 99 -4.03 15.97 1.38
CA TRP A 99 -3.56 14.59 1.25
C TRP A 99 -3.56 14.09 -0.18
N LEU A 100 -2.39 13.68 -0.66
CA LEU A 100 -2.17 13.16 -2.02
C LEU A 100 -1.63 11.72 -1.96
N TRP A 101 -2.13 10.89 -2.86
CA TRP A 101 -1.54 9.60 -3.15
C TRP A 101 -0.22 9.75 -3.93
N VAL A 102 0.63 8.74 -3.90
CA VAL A 102 1.93 8.75 -4.62
C VAL A 102 1.80 8.90 -6.14
N ASP A 103 0.62 8.67 -6.72
CA ASP A 103 0.31 8.94 -8.12
C ASP A 103 -0.13 10.40 -8.39
N GLY A 104 -0.16 11.24 -7.36
CA GLY A 104 -0.57 12.63 -7.43
C GLY A 104 -2.08 12.87 -7.34
N THR A 105 -2.90 11.80 -7.24
CA THR A 105 -4.36 11.96 -7.09
C THR A 105 -4.72 12.34 -5.66
N PRO A 106 -5.72 13.25 -5.47
CA PRO A 106 -6.16 13.65 -4.14
C PRO A 106 -6.92 12.51 -3.43
N LEU A 107 -6.87 12.53 -2.10
CA LEU A 107 -7.63 11.62 -1.26
C LEU A 107 -9.14 11.83 -1.49
N ASN A 108 -9.86 10.74 -1.77
CA ASN A 108 -11.30 10.77 -1.99
C ASN A 108 -12.04 10.73 -0.65
N ASP A 109 -12.99 11.65 -0.45
CA ASP A 109 -13.80 11.73 0.78
C ASP A 109 -14.62 10.46 1.08
N LYS A 110 -14.95 9.68 0.06
CA LYS A 110 -15.71 8.42 0.20
C LYS A 110 -14.83 7.22 0.56
N ALA A 111 -13.51 7.35 0.49
CA ALA A 111 -12.56 6.27 0.74
C ALA A 111 -11.47 6.75 1.72
N LYS A 112 -11.91 7.23 2.87
CA LYS A 112 -11.04 7.66 3.99
C LYS A 112 -11.21 6.69 5.16
N TYR A 113 -10.11 6.16 5.64
CA TYR A 113 -10.11 5.18 6.73
C TYR A 113 -9.26 5.63 7.91
N TRP A 114 -9.29 6.94 8.21
CA TRP A 114 -8.62 7.55 9.35
C TRP A 114 -9.16 7.00 10.68
N TYR A 115 -8.27 6.71 11.60
CA TYR A 115 -8.61 6.27 12.95
C TYR A 115 -8.98 7.46 13.84
N GLY A 116 -10.11 7.37 14.54
CA GLY A 116 -10.52 8.35 15.55
C GLY A 116 -10.56 9.78 15.04
N LYS A 117 -9.63 10.60 15.51
CA LYS A 117 -9.49 12.03 15.14
C LYS A 117 -8.37 12.31 14.16
N GLU A 118 -7.72 11.25 13.65
CA GLU A 118 -6.68 11.40 12.63
C GLU A 118 -7.25 11.96 11.30
N PRO A 119 -6.44 12.64 10.49
CA PRO A 119 -5.06 13.07 10.76
C PRO A 119 -5.05 14.24 11.74
N ASP A 120 -4.13 14.28 12.69
CA ASP A 120 -4.09 15.32 13.72
C ASP A 120 -2.86 16.25 13.65
N ASP A 121 -1.94 15.98 12.72
CA ASP A 121 -0.71 16.75 12.49
C ASP A 121 0.05 17.03 13.81
N TRP A 122 0.19 16.01 14.65
CA TRP A 122 0.87 16.14 15.93
C TRP A 122 2.31 16.61 15.72
N LYS A 123 2.67 17.71 16.38
CA LYS A 123 4.03 18.29 16.33
C LYS A 123 4.75 17.97 17.63
N GLU A 124 5.78 17.14 17.55
CA GLU A 124 6.72 16.96 18.64
C GLU A 124 7.73 18.09 18.65
N ASP A 125 8.29 18.42 19.83
CA ASP A 125 9.25 19.52 19.99
C ASP A 125 10.50 19.40 19.09
N GLU A 126 10.81 18.21 18.60
CA GLU A 126 11.96 17.90 17.76
C GLU A 126 11.65 17.82 16.24
N ASP A 127 10.37 17.68 15.85
CA ASP A 127 9.92 17.65 14.46
C ASP A 127 8.87 18.73 14.18
N SER A 128 9.35 19.90 13.76
CA SER A 128 8.49 21.03 13.44
C SER A 128 7.73 20.86 12.11
N SER A 129 8.06 19.82 11.30
CA SER A 129 7.34 19.55 10.03
C SER A 129 5.98 18.94 10.27
N GLY A 130 5.77 18.29 11.42
CA GLY A 130 4.52 17.60 11.74
C GLY A 130 4.47 16.17 11.21
N GLN A 131 3.26 15.63 11.11
CA GLN A 131 3.01 14.25 10.69
C GLN A 131 2.42 14.22 9.27
N ASP A 132 3.28 14.18 8.27
CA ASP A 132 2.93 14.34 6.86
C ASP A 132 2.80 13.01 6.08
N CYS A 133 2.99 11.87 6.72
CA CYS A 133 2.98 10.56 6.06
C CYS A 133 2.00 9.60 6.73
N ALA A 134 1.16 8.94 5.93
CA ALA A 134 0.16 8.04 6.45
C ALA A 134 0.66 6.60 6.56
N ASP A 135 0.25 5.95 7.63
CA ASP A 135 0.38 4.52 7.80
C ASP A 135 -0.97 3.81 8.03
N LEU A 136 -0.97 2.52 7.84
CA LEU A 136 -2.05 1.61 8.17
C LEU A 136 -1.65 0.84 9.42
N LEU A 137 -2.39 1.04 10.51
CA LEU A 137 -2.23 0.31 11.76
C LEU A 137 -3.26 -0.81 11.83
N TYR A 138 -2.82 -2.07 11.73
CA TYR A 138 -3.74 -3.18 11.93
C TYR A 138 -4.25 -3.18 13.38
N MET A 139 -5.56 -3.01 13.50
CA MET A 139 -6.32 -3.15 14.75
C MET A 139 -7.50 -4.10 14.48
N SER A 140 -7.92 -4.86 15.48
CA SER A 140 -9.03 -5.80 15.33
C SER A 140 -10.34 -5.09 14.95
N ASP A 141 -11.04 -5.64 13.96
CA ASP A 141 -12.46 -5.42 13.66
C ASP A 141 -12.90 -4.01 13.20
N THR A 142 -11.98 -3.11 12.82
CA THR A 142 -12.32 -1.82 12.22
C THR A 142 -11.62 -1.59 10.89
N LEU A 143 -12.28 -0.87 9.99
CA LEU A 143 -11.66 -0.42 8.74
C LEU A 143 -10.92 0.91 8.89
N LYS A 144 -11.28 1.70 9.92
CA LYS A 144 -10.69 3.01 10.18
C LYS A 144 -9.43 2.86 11.01
N VAL A 145 -8.31 2.72 10.33
CA VAL A 145 -7.02 2.35 10.92
C VAL A 145 -5.83 3.15 10.37
N TRP A 146 -6.08 4.21 9.60
CA TRP A 146 -4.99 5.07 9.14
C TRP A 146 -4.65 6.11 10.19
N SER A 147 -3.38 6.39 10.35
CA SER A 147 -2.89 7.54 11.12
C SER A 147 -1.81 8.29 10.35
N ASP A 148 -1.67 9.58 10.59
CA ASP A 148 -0.53 10.36 10.15
C ASP A 148 0.63 10.16 11.12
N GLN A 149 1.84 10.15 10.58
CA GLN A 149 3.09 9.96 11.30
C GLN A 149 4.17 10.87 10.73
N SER A 150 5.18 11.19 11.53
CA SER A 150 6.39 11.79 10.99
C SER A 150 6.96 10.90 9.88
N CYS A 151 7.28 11.49 8.73
CA CYS A 151 7.79 10.75 7.58
C CYS A 151 9.14 10.07 7.86
N THR A 152 9.86 10.52 8.87
CA THR A 152 11.21 10.05 9.24
C THR A 152 11.23 9.10 10.43
N GLN A 153 10.19 9.11 11.28
CA GLN A 153 10.12 8.35 12.53
C GLN A 153 8.68 7.93 12.86
N PRO A 154 8.44 6.77 13.48
CA PRO A 154 9.34 5.61 13.59
C PRO A 154 9.44 4.85 12.27
N PRO A 155 10.47 4.00 12.07
CA PRO A 155 10.53 3.16 10.88
C PRO A 155 9.41 2.11 10.93
N ASN A 156 8.65 2.01 9.82
CA ASN A 156 7.54 1.07 9.68
C ASN A 156 7.83 0.06 8.55
N ARG A 157 7.08 -1.04 8.53
CA ARG A 157 6.96 -1.88 7.36
C ARG A 157 6.25 -1.09 6.25
N ARG A 158 6.18 -1.64 5.06
CA ARG A 158 5.54 -1.00 3.91
C ARG A 158 4.70 -1.98 3.12
N ILE A 159 3.69 -1.47 2.44
CA ILE A 159 2.93 -2.21 1.45
C ILE A 159 3.22 -1.58 0.08
N CYS A 160 3.80 -2.38 -0.83
CA CYS A 160 3.98 -1.99 -2.22
C CYS A 160 2.87 -2.58 -3.08
N GLU A 161 2.48 -1.88 -4.15
CA GLU A 161 1.56 -2.40 -5.16
C GLU A 161 2.12 -2.27 -6.58
N THR A 162 1.75 -3.18 -7.43
CA THR A 162 1.95 -3.11 -8.88
C THR A 162 0.83 -3.83 -9.62
N MET A 163 0.68 -3.59 -10.91
CA MET A 163 -0.28 -4.32 -11.73
C MET A 163 0.18 -5.76 -11.93
N ALA A 164 -0.76 -6.70 -11.86
CA ALA A 164 -0.49 -8.09 -12.20
C ALA A 164 -0.21 -8.24 -13.70
N VAL A 165 0.60 -9.22 -14.06
CA VAL A 165 0.82 -9.61 -15.47
C VAL A 165 -0.32 -10.52 -15.92
N ILE A 166 -0.92 -10.21 -17.07
CA ILE A 166 -1.99 -11.02 -17.67
C ILE A 166 -1.39 -11.78 -18.84
N ILE A 167 -1.50 -13.11 -18.81
CA ILE A 167 -1.05 -14.01 -19.88
C ILE A 167 -2.27 -14.67 -20.49
N HIS A 168 -2.40 -14.53 -21.82
CA HIS A 168 -3.41 -15.24 -22.61
C HIS A 168 -2.88 -16.65 -22.94
N ILE A 169 -3.70 -17.67 -22.73
CA ILE A 169 -3.37 -19.07 -22.98
C ILE A 169 -4.27 -19.58 -24.11
#